data_057585a046a86817637048b2ae243db2
#
_entry.id   057585a046a86817637048b2ae243db2
#
_cell.length_a   1.000
_cell.length_b   1.000
_cell.length_c   1.000
_cell.angle_alpha   90.00
_cell.angle_beta   90.00
_cell.angle_gamma   90.00
#
_symmetry.space_group_name_H-M   'P 1'
#
loop_
_entity.id
_entity.type
_entity.pdbx_description
1 polymer ?
#
loop_
_entity_poly.entity_id
_entity_poly.type
_entity_poly.pdbx_seq_one_letter_code
_entity_poly.pdbx_strand_id
1 'polypeptide(L)'
;MSSDSRALKIAISSHSGCGNTTATNNVGATLGLEVVNYTFRDLAKDLNIPFEAIQQGASKSRIYDFLTDLNLMRAASRPRVVVGSRLAGWLVDADLRVWLHAPLEARAKRIFQREPDKHAGYESVLYRTLQRDEQNRKRYLEIYGIDINDRSDFDIIINTEKLTAEQVSSLIVAAAQWASQNQLDRGNPHLLRIRKIISDNLGIDPRILVDAALSIDIREVYKRLSAHAGA
;
A
#
# COMPACT_ATOMS: atom_id res chain seq x y z
N MET A 1 10.20 -19.57 29.35
CA MET A 1 10.95 -19.42 28.07
C MET A 1 10.21 -18.36 27.28
N SER A 2 10.62 -17.11 27.36
CA SER A 2 10.04 -16.02 26.57
C SER A 2 10.48 -16.24 25.12
N SER A 3 9.56 -16.69 24.26
CA SER A 3 9.74 -16.56 22.84
C SER A 3 9.82 -15.07 22.56
N ASP A 4 11.00 -14.62 22.24
CA ASP A 4 11.24 -13.30 21.65
C ASP A 4 10.30 -13.21 20.42
N SER A 5 9.14 -12.57 20.59
CA SER A 5 8.16 -12.45 19.53
C SER A 5 8.72 -11.41 18.58
N ARG A 6 9.56 -11.89 17.63
CA ARG A 6 10.12 -11.12 16.54
C ARG A 6 9.05 -10.19 15.96
N ALA A 7 9.44 -8.96 15.75
CA ALA A 7 8.58 -7.91 15.19
C ALA A 7 8.18 -8.26 13.76
N LEU A 8 7.21 -9.17 13.58
CA LEU A 8 6.74 -9.64 12.27
C LEU A 8 6.08 -8.51 11.49
N LYS A 9 6.57 -8.26 10.29
CA LYS A 9 6.03 -7.30 9.33
C LYS A 9 5.66 -7.99 8.02
N ILE A 10 4.42 -7.82 7.60
CA ILE A 10 3.91 -8.40 6.35
C ILE A 10 3.46 -7.27 5.43
N ALA A 11 3.93 -7.29 4.18
CA ALA A 11 3.49 -6.37 3.14
C ALA A 11 2.63 -7.12 2.11
N ILE A 12 1.39 -6.68 1.91
CA ILE A 12 0.46 -7.25 0.92
C ILE A 12 0.18 -6.21 -0.15
N SER A 13 0.61 -6.50 -1.37
CA SER A 13 0.38 -5.66 -2.55
C SER A 13 -0.53 -6.32 -3.56
N SER A 14 -1.21 -5.52 -4.36
CA SER A 14 -2.05 -6.02 -5.45
C SER A 14 -2.57 -4.91 -6.35
N HIS A 15 -3.09 -5.26 -7.51
CA HIS A 15 -4.05 -4.42 -8.23
C HIS A 15 -5.41 -4.34 -7.52
N SER A 16 -6.23 -3.35 -7.89
CA SER A 16 -7.60 -3.21 -7.36
C SER A 16 -8.46 -4.44 -7.69
N GLY A 17 -9.29 -4.86 -6.73
CA GLY A 17 -10.20 -6.02 -6.91
C GLY A 17 -9.61 -7.38 -6.60
N CYS A 18 -8.32 -7.47 -6.19
CA CYS A 18 -7.69 -8.76 -5.80
C CYS A 18 -8.02 -9.19 -4.36
N GLY A 19 -8.71 -8.37 -3.57
CA GLY A 19 -9.06 -8.72 -2.18
C GLY A 19 -8.02 -8.26 -1.13
N ASN A 20 -7.14 -7.31 -1.47
CA ASN A 20 -6.07 -6.82 -0.58
C ASN A 20 -6.59 -6.45 0.82
N THR A 21 -7.58 -5.56 0.92
CA THR A 21 -8.10 -5.09 2.21
C THR A 21 -8.64 -6.24 3.06
N THR A 22 -9.39 -7.17 2.45
CA THR A 22 -9.93 -8.33 3.16
C THR A 22 -8.81 -9.23 3.67
N ALA A 23 -7.84 -9.56 2.82
CA ALA A 23 -6.69 -10.38 3.20
C ALA A 23 -5.87 -9.73 4.33
N THR A 24 -5.60 -8.42 4.22
CA THR A 24 -4.86 -7.66 5.24
C THR A 24 -5.57 -7.69 6.59
N ASN A 25 -6.89 -7.45 6.60
CA ASN A 25 -7.67 -7.48 7.84
C ASN A 25 -7.71 -8.88 8.47
N ASN A 26 -7.95 -9.92 7.66
CA ASN A 26 -8.03 -11.29 8.17
C ASN A 26 -6.67 -11.77 8.72
N VAL A 27 -5.57 -11.48 8.01
CA VAL A 27 -4.22 -11.81 8.46
C VAL A 27 -3.88 -11.06 9.75
N GLY A 28 -4.21 -9.77 9.82
CA GLY A 28 -4.04 -8.96 11.02
C GLY A 28 -4.77 -9.55 12.22
N ALA A 29 -6.05 -9.89 12.04
CA ALA A 29 -6.86 -10.50 13.09
C ALA A 29 -6.31 -11.86 13.53
N THR A 30 -5.90 -12.72 12.58
CA THR A 30 -5.40 -14.07 12.87
C THR A 30 -4.07 -14.08 13.60
N LEU A 31 -3.14 -13.18 13.21
CA LEU A 31 -1.79 -13.12 13.78
C LEU A 31 -1.62 -12.08 14.90
N GLY A 32 -2.68 -11.36 15.25
CA GLY A 32 -2.62 -10.27 16.23
C GLY A 32 -1.67 -9.15 15.79
N LEU A 33 -1.70 -8.80 14.50
CA LEU A 33 -0.90 -7.71 13.93
C LEU A 33 -1.74 -6.45 13.78
N GLU A 34 -1.12 -5.29 13.97
CA GLU A 34 -1.75 -4.03 13.64
C GLU A 34 -1.94 -3.92 12.12
N VAL A 35 -3.14 -3.57 11.68
CA VAL A 35 -3.47 -3.39 10.26
C VAL A 35 -3.16 -1.97 9.83
N VAL A 36 -2.28 -1.83 8.85
CA VAL A 36 -1.92 -0.53 8.25
C VAL A 36 -2.44 -0.49 6.82
N ASN A 37 -3.37 0.42 6.56
CA ASN A 37 -3.93 0.66 5.23
C ASN A 37 -4.25 2.14 5.09
N TYR A 38 -3.23 2.95 4.79
CA TYR A 38 -3.37 4.39 4.65
C TYR A 38 -3.64 4.76 3.19
N THR A 39 -4.66 5.57 2.96
CA THR A 39 -5.19 5.92 1.63
C THR A 39 -5.38 7.43 1.47
N PHE A 40 -5.69 7.89 0.26
CA PHE A 40 -6.11 9.27 0.02
C PHE A 40 -7.33 9.71 0.84
N ARG A 41 -8.20 8.78 1.25
CA ARG A 41 -9.33 9.10 2.14
C ARG A 41 -8.85 9.43 3.55
N ASP A 42 -7.85 8.72 4.01
CA ASP A 42 -7.24 8.97 5.32
C ASP A 42 -6.45 10.26 5.29
N LEU A 43 -5.69 10.51 4.22
CA LEU A 43 -5.02 11.80 4.00
C LEU A 43 -6.00 12.98 3.98
N ALA A 44 -7.17 12.83 3.33
CA ALA A 44 -8.20 13.87 3.31
C ALA A 44 -8.70 14.21 4.73
N LYS A 45 -8.92 13.19 5.56
CA LYS A 45 -9.29 13.37 6.97
C LYS A 45 -8.19 14.08 7.76
N ASP A 46 -6.95 13.62 7.63
CA ASP A 46 -5.82 14.18 8.36
C ASP A 46 -5.53 15.63 7.96
N LEU A 47 -5.70 15.98 6.70
CA LEU A 47 -5.56 17.34 6.19
C LEU A 47 -6.80 18.20 6.45
N ASN A 48 -7.93 17.60 6.83
CA ASN A 48 -9.23 18.23 6.98
C ASN A 48 -9.69 18.95 5.71
N ILE A 49 -9.58 18.27 4.57
CA ILE A 49 -10.04 18.76 3.26
C ILE A 49 -10.94 17.71 2.59
N PRO A 50 -11.84 18.10 1.67
CA PRO A 50 -12.69 17.15 0.95
C PRO A 50 -11.88 16.11 0.16
N PHE A 51 -12.35 14.88 0.13
CA PHE A 51 -11.70 13.81 -0.64
C PHE A 51 -11.60 14.11 -2.13
N GLU A 52 -12.60 14.80 -2.67
CA GLU A 52 -12.63 15.27 -4.05
C GLU A 52 -11.49 16.24 -4.37
N ALA A 53 -11.12 17.10 -3.40
CA ALA A 53 -9.99 18.00 -3.54
C ALA A 53 -8.66 17.24 -3.62
N ILE A 54 -8.50 16.15 -2.81
CA ILE A 54 -7.35 15.25 -2.93
C ILE A 54 -7.31 14.60 -4.32
N GLN A 55 -8.44 14.09 -4.82
CA GLN A 55 -8.49 13.43 -6.13
C GLN A 55 -8.13 14.37 -7.28
N GLN A 56 -8.67 15.58 -7.26
CA GLN A 56 -8.35 16.61 -8.25
C GLN A 56 -6.91 17.08 -8.16
N GLY A 57 -6.42 17.31 -6.95
CA GLY A 57 -5.03 17.73 -6.70
C GLY A 57 -4.02 16.67 -7.09
N ALA A 58 -4.30 15.41 -6.82
CA ALA A 58 -3.42 14.29 -7.14
C ALA A 58 -3.25 14.03 -8.66
N SER A 59 -4.16 14.54 -9.49
CA SER A 59 -3.96 14.53 -10.94
C SER A 59 -2.93 15.57 -11.42
N LYS A 60 -2.70 16.62 -10.61
CA LYS A 60 -1.85 17.76 -10.94
C LYS A 60 -0.53 17.78 -10.16
N SER A 61 -0.50 17.20 -8.99
CA SER A 61 0.66 17.24 -8.09
C SER A 61 0.91 15.90 -7.42
N ARG A 62 2.17 15.51 -7.30
CA ARG A 62 2.63 14.27 -6.62
C ARG A 62 2.71 14.41 -5.09
N ILE A 63 2.51 15.59 -4.56
CA ILE A 63 2.48 15.86 -3.11
C ILE A 63 1.57 14.90 -2.37
N TYR A 64 0.39 14.62 -2.92
CA TYR A 64 -0.59 13.72 -2.29
C TYR A 64 -0.11 12.29 -2.21
N ASP A 65 0.65 11.83 -3.22
CA ASP A 65 1.30 10.53 -3.18
C ASP A 65 2.33 10.48 -2.07
N PHE A 66 3.24 11.45 -2.06
CA PHE A 66 4.32 11.49 -1.07
C PHE A 66 3.80 11.59 0.36
N LEU A 67 2.75 12.38 0.62
CA LEU A 67 2.13 12.46 1.95
C LEU A 67 1.43 11.16 2.35
N THR A 68 0.79 10.49 1.40
CA THR A 68 0.14 9.20 1.66
C THR A 68 1.19 8.13 1.96
N ASP A 69 2.25 8.06 1.15
CA ASP A 69 3.31 7.07 1.32
C ASP A 69 4.16 7.35 2.56
N LEU A 70 4.40 8.62 2.91
CA LEU A 70 4.99 9.03 4.19
C LEU A 70 4.21 8.44 5.37
N ASN A 71 2.90 8.63 5.43
CA ASN A 71 2.10 8.14 6.54
C ASN A 71 2.03 6.61 6.57
N LEU A 72 1.95 5.95 5.42
CA LEU A 72 2.02 4.50 5.33
C LEU A 72 3.35 3.97 5.86
N MET A 73 4.49 4.54 5.44
CA MET A 73 5.82 4.10 5.88
C MET A 73 6.02 4.32 7.38
N ARG A 74 5.57 5.46 7.91
CA ARG A 74 5.63 5.74 9.35
C ARG A 74 4.79 4.75 10.16
N ALA A 75 3.57 4.47 9.73
CA ALA A 75 2.73 3.47 10.39
C ALA A 75 3.38 2.07 10.33
N ALA A 76 4.00 1.74 9.19
CA ALA A 76 4.70 0.48 8.98
C ALA A 76 6.05 0.37 9.71
N SER A 77 6.60 1.47 10.26
CA SER A 77 7.83 1.42 11.06
C SER A 77 7.63 0.75 12.43
N ARG A 78 6.38 0.69 12.91
CA ARG A 78 6.03 -0.01 14.15
C ARG A 78 6.26 -1.51 14.03
N PRO A 79 6.55 -2.21 15.14
CA PRO A 79 6.64 -3.66 15.16
C PRO A 79 5.27 -4.31 15.00
N ARG A 80 5.22 -5.55 14.53
CA ARG A 80 4.01 -6.38 14.46
C ARG A 80 2.88 -5.75 13.63
N VAL A 81 3.17 -5.46 12.36
CA VAL A 81 2.21 -4.85 11.43
C VAL A 81 1.98 -5.72 10.19
N VAL A 82 0.76 -5.64 9.65
CA VAL A 82 0.45 -6.07 8.30
C VAL A 82 -0.02 -4.87 7.49
N VAL A 83 0.66 -4.63 6.38
CA VAL A 83 0.45 -3.43 5.54
C VAL A 83 -0.21 -3.83 4.24
N GLY A 84 -1.37 -3.23 3.96
CA GLY A 84 -2.12 -3.43 2.72
C GLY A 84 -2.10 -2.18 1.84
N SER A 85 -1.33 -2.17 0.78
CA SER A 85 -1.39 -1.11 -0.24
C SER A 85 -0.91 -1.62 -1.60
N ARG A 86 -1.08 -0.84 -2.67
CA ARG A 86 -0.51 -1.22 -3.97
C ARG A 86 1.00 -1.32 -3.93
N LEU A 87 1.64 -0.46 -3.17
CA LEU A 87 3.09 -0.33 -3.09
C LEU A 87 3.70 -0.91 -1.80
N ALA A 88 2.92 -1.59 -0.94
CA ALA A 88 3.42 -2.07 0.34
C ALA A 88 4.74 -2.86 0.23
N GLY A 89 4.85 -3.76 -0.77
CA GLY A 89 6.06 -4.57 -0.98
C GLY A 89 7.32 -3.77 -1.30
N TRP A 90 7.19 -2.54 -1.81
CA TRP A 90 8.34 -1.66 -2.10
C TRP A 90 8.56 -0.59 -1.02
N LEU A 91 7.49 -0.19 -0.30
CA LEU A 91 7.54 0.88 0.70
C LEU A 91 7.90 0.38 2.11
N VAL A 92 7.74 -0.91 2.38
CA VAL A 92 7.88 -1.48 3.72
C VAL A 92 9.07 -2.43 3.77
N ASP A 93 9.84 -2.33 4.84
CA ASP A 93 10.85 -3.33 5.19
C ASP A 93 10.15 -4.49 5.89
N ALA A 94 9.65 -5.41 5.08
CA ALA A 94 8.80 -6.51 5.53
C ALA A 94 9.55 -7.85 5.53
N ASP A 95 9.23 -8.69 6.54
CA ASP A 95 9.73 -10.07 6.64
C ASP A 95 9.08 -10.98 5.58
N LEU A 96 7.88 -10.62 5.12
CA LEU A 96 7.16 -11.31 4.04
C LEU A 96 6.48 -10.32 3.11
N ARG A 97 6.76 -10.43 1.80
CA ARG A 97 6.14 -9.64 0.74
C ARG A 97 5.23 -10.53 -0.09
N VAL A 98 3.95 -10.20 -0.09
CA VAL A 98 2.89 -10.95 -0.76
C VAL A 98 2.30 -10.12 -1.90
N TRP A 99 2.25 -10.71 -3.10
CA TRP A 99 1.48 -10.15 -4.20
C TRP A 99 0.20 -10.95 -4.42
N LEU A 100 -0.96 -10.29 -4.33
CA LEU A 100 -2.23 -10.89 -4.72
C LEU A 100 -2.53 -10.58 -6.18
N HIS A 101 -2.84 -11.62 -6.93
CA HIS A 101 -3.17 -11.57 -8.34
C HIS A 101 -4.58 -12.09 -8.59
N ALA A 102 -5.27 -11.51 -9.58
CA ALA A 102 -6.43 -12.09 -10.23
C ALA A 102 -6.56 -11.51 -11.65
N PRO A 103 -7.11 -12.26 -12.62
CA PRO A 103 -7.42 -11.73 -13.94
C PRO A 103 -8.29 -10.48 -13.89
N LEU A 104 -8.17 -9.64 -14.91
CA LEU A 104 -8.89 -8.36 -14.97
C LEU A 104 -10.41 -8.55 -14.85
N GLU A 105 -10.96 -9.55 -15.52
CA GLU A 105 -12.38 -9.87 -15.52
C GLU A 105 -12.89 -10.26 -14.13
N ALA A 106 -12.13 -11.09 -13.41
CA ALA A 106 -12.47 -11.50 -12.05
C ALA A 106 -12.45 -10.29 -11.10
N ARG A 107 -11.46 -9.40 -11.26
CA ARG A 107 -11.35 -8.17 -10.46
C ARG A 107 -12.49 -7.19 -10.75
N ALA A 108 -12.78 -6.96 -12.03
CA ALA A 108 -13.88 -6.10 -12.46
C ALA A 108 -15.23 -6.62 -11.97
N LYS A 109 -15.46 -7.94 -12.05
CA LYS A 109 -16.67 -8.58 -11.51
C LYS A 109 -16.85 -8.33 -10.02
N ARG A 110 -15.79 -8.49 -9.23
CA ARG A 110 -15.81 -8.24 -7.77
C ARG A 110 -16.07 -6.77 -7.45
N ILE A 111 -15.50 -5.84 -8.21
CA ILE A 111 -15.72 -4.41 -8.05
C ILE A 111 -17.18 -4.06 -8.38
N PHE A 112 -17.70 -4.58 -9.49
CA PHE A 112 -19.09 -4.35 -9.89
C PHE A 112 -20.09 -4.89 -8.87
N GLN A 113 -19.87 -6.12 -8.38
CA GLN A 113 -20.74 -6.74 -7.36
C GLN A 113 -20.77 -5.99 -6.03
N ARG A 114 -19.66 -5.34 -5.64
CA ARG A 114 -19.59 -4.58 -4.41
C ARG A 114 -20.34 -3.24 -4.46
N GLU A 115 -20.40 -2.60 -5.62
CA GLU A 115 -20.95 -1.26 -5.80
C GLU A 115 -21.72 -1.15 -7.12
N PRO A 116 -22.78 -1.97 -7.34
CA PRO A 116 -23.49 -2.03 -8.64
C PRO A 116 -24.09 -0.68 -9.05
N ASP A 117 -24.64 0.06 -8.09
CA ASP A 117 -25.34 1.32 -8.35
C ASP A 117 -24.41 2.49 -8.71
N LYS A 118 -23.11 2.34 -8.49
CA LYS A 118 -22.10 3.36 -8.82
C LYS A 118 -21.57 3.25 -10.26
N HIS A 119 -22.04 2.28 -11.03
CA HIS A 119 -21.46 1.95 -12.33
C HIS A 119 -22.54 1.85 -13.41
N ALA A 120 -22.21 2.33 -14.61
CA ALA A 120 -23.06 2.23 -15.80
C ALA A 120 -23.08 0.82 -16.46
N GLY A 121 -22.73 -0.23 -15.69
CA GLY A 121 -22.67 -1.62 -16.11
C GLY A 121 -21.28 -2.23 -16.01
N TYR A 122 -21.21 -3.55 -16.16
CA TYR A 122 -19.97 -4.34 -16.00
C TYR A 122 -18.85 -3.91 -16.97
N GLU A 123 -19.17 -3.68 -18.24
CA GLU A 123 -18.18 -3.26 -19.25
C GLU A 123 -17.51 -1.93 -18.89
N SER A 124 -18.27 -0.99 -18.32
CA SER A 124 -17.73 0.26 -17.81
C SER A 124 -16.74 0.03 -16.66
N VAL A 125 -17.02 -0.93 -15.78
CA VAL A 125 -16.11 -1.29 -14.67
C VAL A 125 -14.85 -1.96 -15.20
N LEU A 126 -14.98 -2.87 -16.15
CA LEU A 126 -13.85 -3.57 -16.79
C LEU A 126 -12.88 -2.55 -17.41
N TYR A 127 -13.41 -1.66 -18.24
CA TYR A 127 -12.62 -0.61 -18.90
C TYR A 127 -11.93 0.32 -17.89
N ARG A 128 -12.68 0.82 -16.89
CA ARG A 128 -12.12 1.69 -15.84
C ARG A 128 -11.06 0.98 -14.99
N THR A 129 -11.22 -0.31 -14.74
CA THR A 129 -10.24 -1.10 -13.99
C THR A 129 -8.93 -1.22 -14.76
N LEU A 130 -9.00 -1.51 -16.06
CA LEU A 130 -7.84 -1.55 -16.96
C LEU A 130 -7.13 -0.18 -17.01
N GLN A 131 -7.88 0.89 -17.26
CA GLN A 131 -7.33 2.24 -17.32
C GLN A 131 -6.63 2.63 -15.99
N ARG A 132 -7.25 2.27 -14.86
CA ARG A 132 -6.69 2.56 -13.54
C ARG A 132 -5.37 1.82 -13.29
N ASP A 133 -5.26 0.58 -13.74
CA ASP A 133 -4.02 -0.18 -13.60
C ASP A 133 -2.91 0.44 -14.43
N GLU A 134 -3.18 0.84 -15.66
CA GLU A 134 -2.20 1.49 -16.53
C GLU A 134 -1.78 2.87 -16.02
N GLN A 135 -2.73 3.67 -15.52
CA GLN A 135 -2.44 4.96 -14.90
C GLN A 135 -1.57 4.80 -13.65
N ASN A 136 -1.86 3.80 -12.80
CA ASN A 136 -1.05 3.52 -11.62
C ASN A 136 0.35 3.05 -12.01
N ARG A 137 0.47 2.17 -13.00
CA ARG A 137 1.77 1.71 -13.51
C ARG A 137 2.64 2.88 -13.97
N LYS A 138 2.08 3.74 -14.85
CA LYS A 138 2.74 4.95 -15.35
C LYS A 138 3.18 5.86 -14.20
N ARG A 139 2.26 6.11 -13.28
CA ARG A 139 2.49 6.97 -12.12
C ARG A 139 3.63 6.46 -11.23
N TYR A 140 3.68 5.18 -10.91
CA TYR A 140 4.71 4.63 -10.04
C TYR A 140 6.07 4.50 -10.73
N LEU A 141 6.08 4.26 -12.04
CA LEU A 141 7.30 4.36 -12.85
C LEU A 141 7.87 5.79 -12.83
N GLU A 142 7.01 6.81 -13.01
CA GLU A 142 7.42 8.22 -12.99
C GLU A 142 7.93 8.67 -11.61
N ILE A 143 7.23 8.30 -10.53
CA ILE A 143 7.55 8.78 -9.18
C ILE A 143 8.74 8.03 -8.59
N TYR A 144 8.72 6.69 -8.67
CA TYR A 144 9.65 5.83 -7.92
C TYR A 144 10.51 4.94 -8.80
N GLY A 145 10.30 4.93 -10.11
CA GLY A 145 10.92 3.95 -11.01
C GLY A 145 10.49 2.51 -10.72
N ILE A 146 9.26 2.33 -10.19
CA ILE A 146 8.69 1.03 -9.88
C ILE A 146 7.74 0.62 -11.00
N ASP A 147 8.03 -0.49 -11.69
CA ASP A 147 7.02 -1.16 -12.51
C ASP A 147 6.19 -2.11 -11.62
N ILE A 148 4.95 -1.72 -11.36
CA ILE A 148 4.03 -2.52 -10.54
C ILE A 148 3.71 -3.91 -11.15
N ASN A 149 4.07 -4.15 -12.41
CA ASN A 149 3.96 -5.45 -13.07
C ASN A 149 5.19 -6.32 -12.87
N ASP A 150 6.31 -5.77 -12.45
CA ASP A 150 7.46 -6.55 -11.99
C ASP A 150 7.21 -7.03 -10.55
N ARG A 151 7.22 -8.32 -10.36
CA ARG A 151 6.91 -8.99 -9.09
C ARG A 151 8.11 -9.76 -8.55
N SER A 152 9.29 -9.52 -9.08
CA SER A 152 10.53 -10.22 -8.72
C SER A 152 10.92 -10.02 -7.24
N ASP A 153 10.46 -8.92 -6.63
CA ASP A 153 10.72 -8.59 -5.23
C ASP A 153 9.77 -9.27 -4.24
N PHE A 154 8.75 -9.99 -4.71
CA PHE A 154 7.77 -10.63 -3.84
C PHE A 154 8.16 -12.07 -3.52
N ASP A 155 8.00 -12.45 -2.25
CA ASP A 155 8.34 -13.79 -1.76
C ASP A 155 7.27 -14.81 -2.18
N ILE A 156 6.02 -14.38 -2.30
CA ILE A 156 4.90 -15.22 -2.72
C ILE A 156 3.90 -14.45 -3.58
N ILE A 157 3.43 -15.09 -4.64
CA ILE A 157 2.36 -14.60 -5.51
C ILE A 157 1.16 -15.53 -5.38
N ILE A 158 0.01 -15.00 -4.95
CA ILE A 158 -1.22 -15.79 -4.74
C ILE A 158 -2.24 -15.40 -5.80
N ASN A 159 -2.65 -16.35 -6.64
CA ASN A 159 -3.79 -16.16 -7.53
C ASN A 159 -5.09 -16.34 -6.75
N THR A 160 -5.82 -15.24 -6.55
CA THR A 160 -7.03 -15.20 -5.74
C THR A 160 -8.30 -15.49 -6.55
N GLU A 161 -8.19 -15.80 -7.85
CA GLU A 161 -9.35 -15.92 -8.73
C GLU A 161 -10.38 -16.94 -8.23
N LYS A 162 -9.90 -18.11 -7.83
CA LYS A 162 -10.74 -19.25 -7.40
C LYS A 162 -10.68 -19.54 -5.89
N LEU A 163 -9.97 -18.71 -5.14
CA LEU A 163 -9.81 -18.87 -3.70
C LEU A 163 -10.82 -18.01 -2.94
N THR A 164 -11.30 -18.54 -1.81
CA THR A 164 -12.07 -17.75 -0.86
C THR A 164 -11.16 -16.80 -0.08
N ALA A 165 -11.72 -15.80 0.56
CA ALA A 165 -10.96 -14.86 1.39
C ALA A 165 -10.21 -15.58 2.53
N GLU A 166 -10.83 -16.60 3.12
CA GLU A 166 -10.27 -17.44 4.19
C GLU A 166 -9.08 -18.25 3.66
N GLN A 167 -9.21 -18.86 2.49
CA GLN A 167 -8.12 -19.62 1.86
C GLN A 167 -6.91 -18.73 1.55
N VAL A 168 -7.15 -17.54 0.97
CA VAL A 168 -6.07 -16.57 0.72
C VAL A 168 -5.38 -16.17 2.02
N SER A 169 -6.15 -15.85 3.05
CA SER A 169 -5.61 -15.47 4.36
C SER A 169 -4.82 -16.59 5.02
N SER A 170 -5.31 -17.84 4.95
CA SER A 170 -4.63 -19.01 5.49
C SER A 170 -3.28 -19.27 4.81
N LEU A 171 -3.20 -19.08 3.48
CA LEU A 171 -1.94 -19.19 2.75
C LEU A 171 -0.93 -18.14 3.19
N ILE A 172 -1.38 -16.89 3.38
CA ILE A 172 -0.51 -15.80 3.87
C ILE A 172 -0.04 -16.10 5.29
N VAL A 173 -0.92 -16.55 6.18
CA VAL A 173 -0.57 -16.90 7.56
C VAL A 173 0.46 -18.03 7.60
N ALA A 174 0.27 -19.09 6.81
CA ALA A 174 1.24 -20.19 6.72
C ALA A 174 2.61 -19.70 6.20
N ALA A 175 2.62 -18.87 5.16
CA ALA A 175 3.85 -18.28 4.62
C ALA A 175 4.53 -17.37 5.66
N ALA A 176 3.78 -16.59 6.43
CA ALA A 176 4.32 -15.72 7.47
C ALA A 176 4.94 -16.50 8.63
N GLN A 177 4.30 -17.59 9.04
CA GLN A 177 4.84 -18.50 10.05
C GLN A 177 6.15 -19.15 9.59
N TRP A 178 6.18 -19.60 8.33
CA TRP A 178 7.40 -20.15 7.74
C TRP A 178 8.52 -19.10 7.63
N ALA A 179 8.23 -17.89 7.16
CA ALA A 179 9.19 -16.79 7.04
C ALA A 179 9.78 -16.41 8.42
N SER A 180 8.94 -16.35 9.44
CA SER A 180 9.37 -16.08 10.83
C SER A 180 10.32 -17.15 11.37
N GLN A 181 10.09 -18.43 11.05
CA GLN A 181 10.95 -19.53 11.50
C GLN A 181 12.29 -19.59 10.76
N ASN A 182 12.31 -19.20 9.47
CA ASN A 182 13.48 -19.34 8.60
C ASN A 182 14.28 -18.04 8.43
N GLN A 183 13.94 -16.99 9.17
CA GLN A 183 14.64 -15.71 9.18
C GLN A 183 14.95 -15.17 7.77
N LEU A 184 13.91 -15.05 6.94
CA LEU A 184 14.04 -14.43 5.64
C LEU A 184 14.34 -12.93 5.81
N ASP A 185 15.61 -12.59 5.88
CA ASP A 185 16.07 -11.21 5.85
C ASP A 185 16.72 -10.94 4.49
N ARG A 186 15.93 -10.49 3.55
CA ARG A 186 16.41 -10.14 2.20
C ARG A 186 16.60 -8.65 2.03
N GLY A 187 16.21 -7.85 3.02
CA GLY A 187 16.16 -6.41 2.91
C GLY A 187 15.20 -5.93 1.81
N ASN A 188 15.05 -4.64 1.66
CA ASN A 188 14.27 -4.04 0.57
C ASN A 188 15.20 -3.13 -0.27
N PRO A 189 15.61 -3.56 -1.48
CA PRO A 189 16.59 -2.83 -2.29
C PRO A 189 16.09 -1.45 -2.74
N HIS A 190 14.78 -1.22 -2.77
CA HIS A 190 14.19 0.04 -3.21
C HIS A 190 14.09 1.07 -2.09
N LEU A 191 14.13 0.64 -0.84
CA LEU A 191 13.69 1.44 0.30
C LEU A 191 14.51 2.72 0.49
N LEU A 192 15.82 2.65 0.39
CA LEU A 192 16.71 3.83 0.53
C LEU A 192 16.42 4.87 -0.56
N ARG A 193 16.26 4.42 -1.80
CA ARG A 193 15.94 5.31 -2.93
C ARG A 193 14.56 5.96 -2.74
N ILE A 194 13.56 5.19 -2.37
CA ILE A 194 12.20 5.70 -2.17
C ILE A 194 12.16 6.69 -1.01
N ARG A 195 12.81 6.39 0.11
CA ARG A 195 12.94 7.31 1.26
C ARG A 195 13.55 8.64 0.83
N LYS A 196 14.63 8.59 0.04
CA LYS A 196 15.26 9.80 -0.47
C LYS A 196 14.30 10.60 -1.36
N ILE A 197 13.60 9.95 -2.30
CA ILE A 197 12.63 10.62 -3.18
C ILE A 197 11.54 11.32 -2.36
N ILE A 198 10.94 10.63 -1.40
CA ILE A 198 9.88 11.19 -0.57
C ILE A 198 10.41 12.35 0.29
N SER A 199 11.53 12.17 0.98
CA SER A 199 12.09 13.19 1.86
C SER A 199 12.51 14.45 1.10
N ASP A 200 13.15 14.30 -0.06
CA ASP A 200 13.57 15.44 -0.89
C ASP A 200 12.35 16.22 -1.40
N ASN A 201 11.32 15.53 -1.89
CA ASN A 201 10.11 16.19 -2.41
C ASN A 201 9.25 16.85 -1.32
N LEU A 202 9.24 16.29 -0.12
CA LEU A 202 8.53 16.86 1.01
C LEU A 202 9.37 17.86 1.80
N GLY A 203 10.68 17.94 1.57
CA GLY A 203 11.62 18.79 2.33
C GLY A 203 11.64 18.40 3.82
N ILE A 204 11.75 17.10 4.12
CA ILE A 204 11.74 16.57 5.48
C ILE A 204 12.97 15.70 5.75
N ASP A 205 13.28 15.52 7.04
CA ASP A 205 14.33 14.56 7.46
C ASP A 205 13.90 13.13 7.10
N PRO A 206 14.71 12.35 6.36
CA PRO A 206 14.37 10.99 5.97
C PRO A 206 14.17 10.02 7.15
N ARG A 207 14.69 10.34 8.34
CA ARG A 207 14.45 9.55 9.56
C ARG A 207 12.97 9.53 9.95
N ILE A 208 12.21 10.57 9.62
CA ILE A 208 10.77 10.65 9.87
C ILE A 208 9.99 9.51 9.20
N LEU A 209 10.49 9.00 8.07
CA LEU A 209 9.85 7.89 7.33
C LEU A 209 9.95 6.53 8.01
N VAL A 210 10.87 6.38 8.95
CA VAL A 210 11.22 5.09 9.55
C VAL A 210 11.14 5.07 11.06
N ASP A 211 11.01 6.21 11.67
CA ASP A 211 10.89 6.38 13.12
C ASP A 211 9.57 7.06 13.46
N ALA A 212 8.61 6.25 13.91
CA ALA A 212 7.29 6.74 14.31
C ALA A 212 7.34 7.65 15.56
N ALA A 213 8.44 7.60 16.34
CA ALA A 213 8.61 8.47 17.51
C ALA A 213 8.93 9.92 17.11
N LEU A 214 9.48 10.16 15.92
CA LEU A 214 9.70 11.50 15.41
C LEU A 214 8.38 12.14 15.01
N SER A 215 8.07 13.30 15.55
CA SER A 215 6.85 14.05 15.21
C SER A 215 6.96 14.70 13.84
N ILE A 216 5.84 14.78 13.13
CA ILE A 216 5.68 15.58 11.92
C ILE A 216 4.24 16.07 11.83
N ASP A 217 4.05 17.34 11.56
CA ASP A 217 2.74 17.90 11.20
C ASP A 217 2.58 17.89 9.68
N ILE A 218 1.83 16.90 9.16
CA ILE A 218 1.57 16.75 7.72
C ILE A 218 0.75 17.93 7.16
N ARG A 219 -0.05 18.63 7.99
CA ARG A 219 -0.82 19.81 7.56
C ARG A 219 0.12 20.96 7.27
N GLU A 220 1.13 21.11 8.10
CA GLU A 220 2.15 22.16 7.91
C GLU A 220 3.00 21.89 6.67
N VAL A 221 3.44 20.64 6.48
CA VAL A 221 4.12 20.20 5.25
C VAL A 221 3.25 20.47 4.01
N TYR A 222 1.97 20.07 4.06
CA TYR A 222 1.03 20.31 2.97
C TYR A 222 0.85 21.80 2.68
N LYS A 223 0.62 22.65 3.69
CA LYS A 223 0.45 24.10 3.53
C LYS A 223 1.67 24.74 2.86
N ARG A 224 2.87 24.39 3.35
CA ARG A 224 4.13 24.91 2.80
C ARG A 224 4.27 24.57 1.31
N LEU A 225 4.03 23.32 0.92
CA LEU A 225 4.22 22.86 -0.46
C LEU A 225 3.11 23.36 -1.39
N SER A 226 1.87 23.47 -0.90
CA SER A 226 0.74 23.99 -1.67
C SER A 226 0.87 25.48 -1.97
N ALA A 227 1.47 26.27 -1.07
CA ALA A 227 1.73 27.68 -1.29
C ALA A 227 2.74 27.94 -2.43
N HIS A 228 3.68 27.02 -2.66
CA HIS A 228 4.66 27.13 -3.74
C HIS A 228 4.16 26.59 -5.09
N ALA A 229 3.10 25.78 -5.10
CA ALA A 229 2.52 25.22 -6.32
C ALA A 229 1.49 26.16 -6.99
N GLY A 230 1.12 27.26 -6.35
CA GLY A 230 0.19 28.27 -6.85
C GLY A 230 0.85 29.58 -7.31
N ALA A 231 2.18 29.63 -7.27
CA ALA A 231 2.98 30.71 -7.83
C ALA A 231 3.66 30.24 -9.13
#